data_d801fd44d41febbd7453145709f9117c
#
_entry.id   d801fd44d41febbd7453145709f9117c
#
_cell.length_a   1.000
_cell.length_b   1.000
_cell.length_c   1.000
_cell.angle_alpha   90.00
_cell.angle_beta   90.00
_cell.angle_gamma   90.00
#
_symmetry.space_group_name_H-M   'P 1'
#
loop_
_entity.id
_entity.type
_entity.pdbx_description
1 polymer ?
#
loop_
_entity_poly.entity_id
_entity_poly.type
_entity_poly.pdbx_seq_one_letter_code
_entity_poly.pdbx_strand_id
1 'polypeptide(L)'
;MAERESGRPESDATLALLSVTLDRLGGQPLVRQLYTHLRELILTRRIAPGARLPSTRKLSRELDVSRTVTLEAFGQLAAEGFLETRLGSGHYVARLRLPEAGTMPAGAAPPELPDDSVWSARGRPFDPAWQAVDLFPSQLWGRMLGRGWRRHQASALERHWLGLPALRSALVEHLRALRGVALGPDQVMITAGMTDTLALVARAVSRDAEVSGWVEDPGLGTSREILRRNGVRVVPVPVDGEGLHVEEGERLAPDAALALVTPTRQFPLGMPLSLPRRLALLDWARRANAVVLDDDYDGEIRFAGRPLQSLASLDPAARVLTLGSFSKLTFAGLRLGYVAGPADLIARLAECRRESYSLVATPQQAALAEFIATGAFARHLRALRTYLTRRRHLLVERLRREAGELVEVLPQEVGMHVTVRLASAISKRVDDVELSARAAAEELVLLPLSGQYAGEAREQGFLLGYAGWSESQFDEALARLIALLRSTAQR
;
A
#
# COMPACT_ATOMS: atom_id res chain seq x y z
N MET A 1 46.99 -56.35 -19.91
CA MET A 1 47.66 -55.58 -18.85
C MET A 1 46.59 -54.67 -18.24
N ALA A 2 46.12 -55.04 -17.09
CA ALA A 2 45.10 -54.28 -16.35
C ALA A 2 45.83 -53.63 -15.17
N GLU A 3 45.95 -52.32 -15.24
CA GLU A 3 46.50 -51.53 -14.13
C GLU A 3 45.44 -51.36 -13.06
N ARG A 4 45.82 -51.74 -11.85
CA ARG A 4 45.10 -51.59 -10.61
C ARG A 4 45.18 -50.10 -10.18
N GLU A 5 44.10 -49.35 -10.30
CA GLU A 5 43.88 -48.12 -9.51
C GLU A 5 43.02 -48.46 -8.27
N SER A 6 43.67 -48.90 -7.23
CA SER A 6 43.08 -49.03 -5.91
C SER A 6 43.88 -48.17 -4.93
N GLY A 7 43.29 -47.10 -4.39
CA GLY A 7 43.81 -46.52 -3.17
C GLY A 7 43.81 -45.01 -3.01
N ARG A 8 42.74 -44.27 -3.42
CA ARG A 8 42.69 -42.84 -3.11
C ARG A 8 41.39 -42.20 -2.60
N PRO A 9 40.19 -42.80 -2.67
CA PRO A 9 38.98 -42.05 -2.25
C PRO A 9 38.67 -42.10 -0.73
N GLU A 10 39.24 -43.03 0.04
CA GLU A 10 38.98 -43.10 1.51
C GLU A 10 39.81 -42.10 2.32
N SER A 11 41.00 -41.72 1.86
CA SER A 11 41.87 -40.78 2.59
C SER A 11 41.37 -39.34 2.54
N ASP A 12 40.82 -38.90 1.43
CA ASP A 12 40.36 -37.50 1.26
C ASP A 12 39.09 -37.19 2.06
N ALA A 13 38.14 -38.14 2.09
CA ALA A 13 36.93 -37.99 2.91
C ALA A 13 37.26 -37.97 4.42
N THR A 14 38.20 -38.80 4.85
CA THR A 14 38.64 -38.85 6.26
C THR A 14 39.37 -37.59 6.68
N LEU A 15 40.21 -37.00 5.83
CA LEU A 15 40.90 -35.74 6.08
C LEU A 15 39.93 -34.54 6.15
N ALA A 16 38.92 -34.50 5.27
CA ALA A 16 37.89 -33.45 5.31
C ALA A 16 37.02 -33.53 6.58
N LEU A 17 36.78 -34.72 7.09
CA LEU A 17 36.00 -34.93 8.32
C LEU A 17 36.73 -34.49 9.61
N LEU A 18 38.06 -34.38 9.59
CA LEU A 18 38.85 -33.83 10.70
C LEU A 18 38.58 -32.36 10.96
N SER A 19 38.00 -31.67 10.01
CA SER A 19 37.56 -30.26 10.18
C SER A 19 36.18 -30.08 10.82
N VAL A 20 35.46 -31.16 11.11
CA VAL A 20 34.14 -31.09 11.75
C VAL A 20 34.35 -30.89 13.25
N THR A 21 33.99 -29.73 13.73
CA THR A 21 33.91 -29.37 15.16
C THR A 21 32.46 -29.22 15.58
N LEU A 22 32.10 -29.90 16.66
CA LEU A 22 30.74 -29.85 17.20
C LEU A 22 30.76 -29.10 18.54
N ASP A 23 29.92 -28.07 18.64
CA ASP A 23 29.74 -27.31 19.88
C ASP A 23 28.71 -27.99 20.79
N ARG A 24 29.22 -28.56 21.90
CA ARG A 24 28.39 -29.26 22.89
C ARG A 24 27.68 -28.34 23.85
N LEU A 25 28.12 -27.08 23.98
CA LEU A 25 27.60 -26.06 24.85
C LEU A 25 26.63 -25.13 24.12
N GLY A 26 26.64 -25.15 22.79
CA GLY A 26 25.76 -24.37 21.95
C GLY A 26 24.31 -24.87 21.95
N GLY A 27 23.35 -23.99 21.79
CA GLY A 27 21.93 -24.29 21.80
C GLY A 27 21.41 -25.13 20.63
N GLN A 28 22.26 -25.53 19.67
CA GLN A 28 21.88 -26.36 18.51
C GLN A 28 22.11 -27.85 18.77
N PRO A 29 21.12 -28.73 18.46
CA PRO A 29 21.30 -30.18 18.57
C PRO A 29 22.48 -30.69 17.74
N LEU A 30 23.29 -31.61 18.31
CA LEU A 30 24.47 -32.18 17.64
C LEU A 30 24.14 -32.86 16.31
N VAL A 31 22.97 -33.46 16.16
CA VAL A 31 22.47 -34.01 14.89
C VAL A 31 22.49 -32.94 13.79
N ARG A 32 21.91 -31.78 14.10
CA ARG A 32 21.79 -30.68 13.14
C ARG A 32 23.15 -30.08 12.80
N GLN A 33 24.03 -29.93 13.78
CA GLN A 33 25.38 -29.47 13.54
C GLN A 33 26.14 -30.43 12.61
N LEU A 34 26.12 -31.73 12.91
CA LEU A 34 26.77 -32.75 12.10
C LEU A 34 26.22 -32.80 10.67
N TYR A 35 24.90 -32.78 10.54
CA TYR A 35 24.23 -32.73 9.25
C TYR A 35 24.66 -31.50 8.44
N THR A 36 24.69 -30.31 9.04
CA THR A 36 25.07 -29.06 8.36
C THR A 36 26.51 -29.09 7.88
N HIS A 37 27.45 -29.53 8.72
CA HIS A 37 28.84 -29.64 8.35
C HIS A 37 29.08 -30.65 7.21
N LEU A 38 28.47 -31.84 7.29
CA LEU A 38 28.62 -32.86 6.24
C LEU A 38 28.00 -32.36 4.93
N ARG A 39 26.83 -31.73 4.97
CA ARG A 39 26.19 -31.15 3.80
C ARG A 39 27.07 -30.08 3.14
N GLU A 40 27.69 -29.21 3.92
CA GLU A 40 28.61 -28.18 3.43
C GLU A 40 29.85 -28.78 2.77
N LEU A 41 30.46 -29.80 3.40
CA LEU A 41 31.61 -30.51 2.84
C LEU A 41 31.31 -31.20 1.49
N ILE A 42 30.07 -31.70 1.34
CA ILE A 42 29.60 -32.31 0.08
C ILE A 42 29.34 -31.23 -0.97
N LEU A 43 28.68 -30.15 -0.61
CA LEU A 43 28.33 -29.07 -1.52
C LEU A 43 29.57 -28.32 -2.02
N THR A 44 30.57 -28.12 -1.16
CA THR A 44 31.86 -27.47 -1.49
C THR A 44 32.84 -28.41 -2.17
N ARG A 45 32.43 -29.66 -2.46
CA ARG A 45 33.28 -30.74 -3.06
C ARG A 45 34.52 -31.06 -2.24
N ARG A 46 34.60 -30.68 -0.96
CA ARG A 46 35.67 -31.12 -0.05
C ARG A 46 35.57 -32.61 0.22
N ILE A 47 34.40 -33.20 0.10
CA ILE A 47 34.17 -34.63 -0.04
C ILE A 47 33.68 -34.87 -1.47
N ALA A 48 34.46 -35.64 -2.23
CA ALA A 48 34.19 -35.85 -3.66
C ALA A 48 32.89 -36.68 -3.90
N PRO A 49 32.15 -36.43 -5.00
CA PRO A 49 31.06 -37.31 -5.41
C PRO A 49 31.51 -38.75 -5.57
N GLY A 50 30.75 -39.69 -5.04
CA GLY A 50 31.11 -41.11 -5.02
C GLY A 50 32.09 -41.54 -3.93
N ALA A 51 32.60 -40.60 -3.13
CA ALA A 51 33.46 -40.94 -2.00
C ALA A 51 32.68 -41.75 -0.93
N ARG A 52 33.35 -42.73 -0.37
CA ARG A 52 32.81 -43.55 0.72
C ARG A 52 33.02 -42.81 2.05
N LEU A 53 31.95 -42.63 2.80
CA LEU A 53 31.99 -42.09 4.17
C LEU A 53 32.38 -43.17 5.18
N PRO A 54 33.05 -42.81 6.29
CA PRO A 54 33.28 -43.72 7.40
C PRO A 54 31.95 -44.32 7.90
N SER A 55 32.00 -45.53 8.43
CA SER A 55 30.81 -46.10 9.03
C SER A 55 30.31 -45.22 10.19
N THR A 56 29.00 -45.20 10.43
CA THR A 56 28.37 -44.47 11.55
C THR A 56 29.05 -44.80 12.90
N ARG A 57 29.50 -46.02 13.08
CA ARG A 57 30.25 -46.46 14.26
C ARG A 57 31.64 -45.83 14.35
N LYS A 58 32.37 -45.72 13.21
CA LYS A 58 33.69 -45.11 13.15
C LYS A 58 33.56 -43.60 13.39
N LEU A 59 32.68 -42.95 12.67
CA LEU A 59 32.50 -41.49 12.78
C LEU A 59 31.98 -41.05 14.16
N SER A 60 31.12 -41.85 14.81
CA SER A 60 30.66 -41.54 16.18
C SER A 60 31.78 -41.57 17.21
N ARG A 61 32.75 -42.48 17.03
CA ARG A 61 33.94 -42.53 17.91
C ARG A 61 34.89 -41.36 17.63
N GLU A 62 35.14 -41.05 16.38
CA GLU A 62 36.05 -39.95 15.97
C GLU A 62 35.54 -38.57 16.43
N LEU A 63 34.21 -38.36 16.40
CA LEU A 63 33.58 -37.11 16.84
C LEU A 63 33.14 -37.15 18.31
N ASP A 64 33.33 -38.27 19.01
CA ASP A 64 32.92 -38.48 20.39
C ASP A 64 31.43 -38.13 20.62
N VAL A 65 30.55 -38.62 19.73
CA VAL A 65 29.08 -38.46 19.82
C VAL A 65 28.36 -39.81 19.88
N SER A 66 27.12 -39.83 20.30
CA SER A 66 26.34 -41.06 20.27
C SER A 66 26.13 -41.55 18.84
N ARG A 67 26.03 -42.89 18.67
CA ARG A 67 25.77 -43.50 17.36
C ARG A 67 24.43 -43.00 16.76
N THR A 68 23.45 -42.67 17.60
CA THR A 68 22.19 -42.12 17.17
C THR A 68 22.36 -40.79 16.43
N VAL A 69 23.23 -39.90 16.91
CA VAL A 69 23.52 -38.63 16.27
C VAL A 69 24.02 -38.83 14.83
N THR A 70 24.98 -39.74 14.64
CA THR A 70 25.51 -40.03 13.30
C THR A 70 24.51 -40.76 12.40
N LEU A 71 23.68 -41.65 12.96
CA LEU A 71 22.63 -42.35 12.21
C LEU A 71 21.56 -41.40 11.70
N GLU A 72 21.07 -40.48 12.55
CA GLU A 72 20.05 -39.51 12.20
C GLU A 72 20.60 -38.49 11.16
N ALA A 73 21.81 -37.98 11.34
CA ALA A 73 22.43 -37.06 10.37
C ALA A 73 22.63 -37.74 9.00
N PHE A 74 23.08 -39.01 8.98
CA PHE A 74 23.24 -39.77 7.73
C PHE A 74 21.89 -40.09 7.11
N GLY A 75 20.90 -40.44 7.94
CA GLY A 75 19.53 -40.68 7.49
C GLY A 75 18.92 -39.46 6.80
N GLN A 76 19.12 -38.30 7.38
CA GLN A 76 18.64 -37.04 6.79
C GLN A 76 19.36 -36.74 5.48
N LEU A 77 20.69 -36.84 5.43
CA LEU A 77 21.47 -36.65 4.20
C LEU A 77 21.08 -37.64 3.10
N ALA A 78 20.74 -38.90 3.47
CA ALA A 78 20.27 -39.89 2.51
C ALA A 78 18.85 -39.57 2.03
N ALA A 79 17.94 -39.16 2.91
CA ALA A 79 16.59 -38.73 2.54
C ALA A 79 16.58 -37.52 1.60
N GLU A 80 17.53 -36.60 1.76
CA GLU A 80 17.72 -35.45 0.87
C GLU A 80 18.54 -35.77 -0.41
N GLY A 81 19.01 -37.03 -0.56
CA GLY A 81 19.72 -37.46 -1.75
C GLY A 81 21.21 -37.09 -1.79
N PHE A 82 21.81 -36.57 -0.70
CA PHE A 82 23.22 -36.30 -0.61
C PHE A 82 24.05 -37.59 -0.42
N LEU A 83 23.47 -38.63 0.16
CA LEU A 83 24.10 -39.92 0.38
C LEU A 83 23.31 -41.04 -0.28
N GLU A 84 24.05 -42.03 -0.84
CA GLU A 84 23.54 -43.32 -1.29
C GLU A 84 23.95 -44.39 -0.30
N THR A 85 22.98 -45.16 0.19
CA THR A 85 23.24 -46.32 1.06
C THR A 85 23.34 -47.59 0.23
N ARG A 86 24.50 -48.27 0.23
CA ARG A 86 24.69 -49.51 -0.45
C ARG A 86 24.70 -50.65 0.59
N LEU A 87 23.75 -51.57 0.47
CA LEU A 87 23.62 -52.72 1.39
C LEU A 87 24.95 -53.50 1.50
N GLY A 88 25.40 -53.66 2.73
CA GLY A 88 26.67 -54.36 3.01
C GLY A 88 27.95 -53.57 2.70
N SER A 89 27.87 -52.40 2.07
CA SER A 89 29.05 -51.61 1.62
C SER A 89 29.20 -50.23 2.30
N GLY A 90 28.10 -49.68 2.86
CA GLY A 90 28.14 -48.39 3.60
C GLY A 90 27.49 -47.23 2.88
N HIS A 91 27.84 -46.01 3.28
CA HIS A 91 27.27 -44.77 2.76
C HIS A 91 28.30 -44.08 1.81
N TYR A 92 27.79 -43.61 0.68
CA TYR A 92 28.57 -42.95 -0.37
C TYR A 92 27.95 -41.60 -0.68
N VAL A 93 28.80 -40.60 -0.98
CA VAL A 93 28.29 -39.31 -1.47
C VAL A 93 27.68 -39.54 -2.85
N ALA A 94 26.44 -39.09 -3.01
CA ALA A 94 25.74 -39.24 -4.27
C ALA A 94 26.47 -38.51 -5.42
N ARG A 95 26.43 -39.08 -6.61
CA ARG A 95 27.02 -38.47 -7.83
C ARG A 95 26.06 -37.40 -8.38
N LEU A 96 25.80 -36.37 -7.56
CA LEU A 96 25.00 -35.26 -7.96
C LEU A 96 25.75 -34.41 -9.01
N ARG A 97 25.08 -34.10 -10.12
CA ARG A 97 25.48 -32.95 -10.93
C ARG A 97 25.07 -31.69 -10.18
N LEU A 98 25.78 -31.38 -9.09
CA LEU A 98 25.68 -30.07 -8.51
C LEU A 98 26.10 -29.09 -9.60
N PRO A 99 25.33 -28.00 -9.88
CA PRO A 99 25.87 -26.87 -10.62
C PRO A 99 27.26 -26.61 -10.01
N GLU A 100 28.27 -26.39 -10.83
CA GLU A 100 29.54 -25.88 -10.30
C GLU A 100 29.15 -24.80 -9.30
N ALA A 101 29.79 -24.84 -8.10
CA ALA A 101 29.52 -23.80 -7.10
C ALA A 101 29.87 -22.46 -7.76
N GLY A 102 29.04 -22.09 -8.67
CA GLY A 102 28.99 -20.77 -9.20
C GLY A 102 28.71 -19.92 -7.95
N THR A 103 29.66 -19.15 -7.53
CA THR A 103 29.31 -17.87 -6.98
C THR A 103 28.05 -17.45 -7.74
N MET A 104 26.89 -17.41 -7.07
CA MET A 104 25.78 -16.62 -7.63
C MET A 104 26.46 -15.42 -8.25
N PRO A 105 26.33 -15.19 -9.58
CA PRO A 105 27.01 -14.06 -10.19
C PRO A 105 26.76 -12.92 -9.22
N ALA A 106 27.83 -12.28 -8.73
CA ALA A 106 27.72 -11.18 -7.80
C ALA A 106 26.68 -10.32 -8.43
N GLY A 107 25.44 -10.43 -7.87
CA GLY A 107 24.24 -10.03 -8.61
C GLY A 107 24.48 -8.62 -9.06
N ALA A 108 24.07 -8.27 -10.25
CA ALA A 108 23.91 -6.87 -10.58
C ALA A 108 23.39 -6.21 -9.30
N ALA A 109 24.08 -5.16 -8.86
CA ALA A 109 23.74 -4.48 -7.59
C ALA A 109 22.21 -4.51 -7.49
N PRO A 110 21.63 -4.96 -6.38
CA PRO A 110 20.19 -5.10 -6.29
C PRO A 110 19.61 -3.81 -6.86
N PRO A 111 18.63 -3.88 -7.77
CA PRO A 111 18.07 -2.67 -8.35
C PRO A 111 17.80 -1.74 -7.17
N GLU A 112 18.33 -0.52 -7.25
CA GLU A 112 18.09 0.47 -6.21
C GLU A 112 16.58 0.48 -5.99
N LEU A 113 16.16 -0.03 -4.85
CA LEU A 113 14.76 0.10 -4.45
C LEU A 113 14.47 1.59 -4.49
N PRO A 114 13.29 2.01 -4.96
CA PRO A 114 12.92 3.42 -4.95
C PRO A 114 13.30 4.01 -3.61
N ASP A 115 14.06 5.09 -3.64
CA ASP A 115 14.63 5.72 -2.47
C ASP A 115 13.61 5.80 -1.34
N ASP A 116 13.82 5.04 -0.27
CA ASP A 116 12.98 5.05 0.92
C ASP A 116 13.00 6.42 1.64
N SER A 117 13.78 7.39 1.16
CA SER A 117 13.84 8.74 1.73
C SER A 117 12.47 9.43 1.70
N VAL A 118 11.66 9.19 0.66
CA VAL A 118 10.25 9.65 0.60
C VAL A 118 9.41 9.00 1.70
N TRP A 119 9.77 7.78 2.13
CA TRP A 119 9.11 7.06 3.21
C TRP A 119 9.70 7.38 4.58
N SER A 120 10.98 7.69 4.66
CA SER A 120 11.67 8.09 5.90
C SER A 120 11.26 9.48 6.40
N ALA A 121 10.76 10.34 5.50
CA ALA A 121 10.19 11.64 5.85
C ALA A 121 8.78 11.55 6.47
N ARG A 122 8.14 10.38 6.43
CA ARG A 122 6.80 10.18 7.02
C ARG A 122 6.81 10.45 8.52
N GLY A 123 5.77 11.10 8.98
CA GLY A 123 5.64 11.48 10.37
C GLY A 123 6.32 12.80 10.73
N ARG A 124 6.83 13.55 9.75
CA ARG A 124 7.29 14.92 9.95
C ARG A 124 6.15 15.93 9.75
N PRO A 125 6.20 17.07 10.39
CA PRO A 125 5.17 18.10 10.28
C PRO A 125 4.81 18.46 8.83
N PHE A 126 3.51 18.67 8.62
CA PHE A 126 2.83 19.00 7.35
C PHE A 126 2.71 17.85 6.34
N ASP A 127 3.12 16.62 6.67
CA ASP A 127 2.85 15.46 5.80
C ASP A 127 1.32 15.24 5.65
N PRO A 128 0.72 15.40 4.44
CA PRO A 128 -0.71 15.23 4.23
C PRO A 128 -1.18 13.77 4.29
N ALA A 129 -0.23 12.82 4.32
CA ALA A 129 -0.53 11.40 4.51
C ALA A 129 -0.65 11.00 5.99
N TRP A 130 -0.19 11.84 6.92
CA TRP A 130 -0.22 11.55 8.36
C TRP A 130 -1.60 11.75 8.96
N GLN A 131 -2.05 10.79 9.77
CA GLN A 131 -3.36 10.82 10.41
C GLN A 131 -3.26 11.08 11.91
N ALA A 132 -4.36 11.51 12.52
CA ALA A 132 -4.49 11.70 13.96
C ALA A 132 -4.70 10.34 14.68
N VAL A 133 -3.70 9.44 14.57
CA VAL A 133 -3.79 8.06 15.08
C VAL A 133 -3.99 7.99 16.59
N ASP A 134 -3.54 8.99 17.33
CA ASP A 134 -3.72 9.08 18.80
C ASP A 134 -5.18 9.22 19.22
N LEU A 135 -6.04 9.72 18.33
CA LEU A 135 -7.50 9.78 18.55
C LEU A 135 -8.20 8.46 18.30
N PHE A 136 -7.52 7.52 17.63
CA PHE A 136 -8.14 6.24 17.30
C PHE A 136 -8.27 5.37 18.55
N PRO A 137 -9.45 4.80 18.84
CA PRO A 137 -9.69 4.03 20.06
C PRO A 137 -9.06 2.62 19.97
N SER A 138 -7.74 2.56 19.96
CA SER A 138 -6.93 1.35 19.69
C SER A 138 -7.26 0.18 20.63
N GLN A 139 -7.53 0.45 21.92
CA GLN A 139 -7.92 -0.60 22.87
C GLN A 139 -9.29 -1.21 22.54
N LEU A 140 -10.27 -0.36 22.15
CA LEU A 140 -11.57 -0.83 21.72
C LEU A 140 -11.45 -1.67 20.43
N TRP A 141 -10.67 -1.15 19.47
CA TRP A 141 -10.37 -1.85 18.23
C TRP A 141 -9.72 -3.23 18.49
N GLY A 142 -8.71 -3.31 19.34
CA GLY A 142 -8.06 -4.57 19.70
C GLY A 142 -9.03 -5.61 20.28
N ARG A 143 -9.99 -5.17 21.14
CA ARG A 143 -11.03 -6.06 21.66
C ARG A 143 -11.99 -6.54 20.55
N MET A 144 -12.39 -5.66 19.63
CA MET A 144 -13.26 -6.02 18.48
C MET A 144 -12.54 -6.97 17.52
N LEU A 145 -11.27 -6.72 17.23
CA LEU A 145 -10.45 -7.60 16.40
C LEU A 145 -10.32 -9.00 17.00
N GLY A 146 -10.06 -9.09 18.32
CA GLY A 146 -10.02 -10.38 19.03
C GLY A 146 -11.38 -11.12 19.03
N ARG A 147 -12.50 -10.39 19.16
CA ARG A 147 -13.85 -10.99 19.02
C ARG A 147 -14.12 -11.42 17.58
N GLY A 148 -13.79 -10.61 16.62
CA GLY A 148 -13.92 -10.91 15.20
C GLY A 148 -13.17 -12.19 14.83
N TRP A 149 -11.94 -12.34 15.29
CA TRP A 149 -11.15 -13.55 15.08
C TRP A 149 -11.84 -14.81 15.64
N ARG A 150 -12.31 -14.77 16.89
CA ARG A 150 -12.95 -15.93 17.53
C ARG A 150 -14.28 -16.32 16.88
N ARG A 151 -15.10 -15.32 16.51
CA ARG A 151 -16.43 -15.58 15.92
C ARG A 151 -16.35 -16.11 14.48
N HIS A 152 -15.34 -15.69 13.73
CA HIS A 152 -15.21 -16.02 12.32
C HIS A 152 -14.16 -17.11 12.05
N GLN A 153 -13.73 -17.83 13.09
CA GLN A 153 -12.76 -18.92 12.93
C GLN A 153 -13.27 -20.02 12.00
N ALA A 154 -14.56 -20.36 12.07
CA ALA A 154 -15.19 -21.31 11.15
C ALA A 154 -15.36 -20.73 9.73
N SER A 155 -15.75 -19.46 9.61
CA SER A 155 -15.92 -18.78 8.31
C SER A 155 -14.60 -18.29 7.69
N ALA A 156 -13.46 -18.47 8.37
CA ALA A 156 -12.15 -18.19 7.78
C ALA A 156 -11.85 -19.05 6.54
N LEU A 157 -12.58 -20.15 6.36
CA LEU A 157 -12.52 -21.01 5.17
C LEU A 157 -13.46 -20.55 4.05
N GLU A 158 -14.38 -19.63 4.33
CA GLU A 158 -15.32 -19.10 3.34
C GLU A 158 -14.65 -17.98 2.51
N ARG A 159 -14.90 -18.03 1.21
CA ARG A 159 -14.37 -17.03 0.26
C ARG A 159 -15.42 -15.95 0.01
N HIS A 160 -15.32 -14.84 0.71
CA HIS A 160 -16.19 -13.68 0.51
C HIS A 160 -15.64 -12.75 -0.56
N TRP A 161 -15.94 -13.01 -1.83
CA TRP A 161 -15.42 -12.21 -2.95
C TRP A 161 -15.82 -10.72 -2.91
N LEU A 162 -17.02 -10.42 -2.43
CA LEU A 162 -17.48 -9.04 -2.17
C LEU A 162 -17.05 -8.52 -0.79
N GLY A 163 -16.40 -9.32 0.03
CA GLY A 163 -16.12 -9.03 1.43
C GLY A 163 -17.21 -9.56 2.38
N LEU A 164 -16.93 -9.44 3.68
CA LEU A 164 -17.78 -10.01 4.74
C LEU A 164 -19.20 -9.42 4.71
N PRO A 165 -20.26 -10.26 4.66
CA PRO A 165 -21.65 -9.75 4.59
C PRO A 165 -22.00 -8.76 5.69
N ALA A 166 -21.56 -9.01 6.93
CA ALA A 166 -21.81 -8.11 8.06
C ALA A 166 -21.21 -6.71 7.85
N LEU A 167 -20.02 -6.59 7.23
CA LEU A 167 -19.43 -5.30 6.93
C LEU A 167 -20.17 -4.60 5.78
N ARG A 168 -20.54 -5.34 4.74
CA ARG A 168 -21.30 -4.77 3.62
C ARG A 168 -22.63 -4.21 4.09
N SER A 169 -23.37 -4.93 4.94
CA SER A 169 -24.64 -4.45 5.51
C SER A 169 -24.43 -3.20 6.38
N ALA A 170 -23.45 -3.20 7.28
CA ALA A 170 -23.14 -2.04 8.11
C ALA A 170 -22.75 -0.80 7.27
N LEU A 171 -22.04 -1.02 6.16
CA LEU A 171 -21.62 0.04 5.26
C LEU A 171 -22.79 0.61 4.44
N VAL A 172 -23.72 -0.23 3.98
CA VAL A 172 -24.97 0.22 3.31
C VAL A 172 -25.75 1.20 4.20
N GLU A 173 -25.92 0.86 5.48
CA GLU A 173 -26.60 1.76 6.43
C GLU A 173 -25.82 3.06 6.66
N HIS A 174 -24.49 2.96 6.76
CA HIS A 174 -23.62 4.12 6.90
C HIS A 174 -23.70 5.06 5.69
N LEU A 175 -23.63 4.53 4.47
CA LEU A 175 -23.71 5.31 3.23
C LEU A 175 -25.10 5.94 3.05
N ARG A 176 -26.15 5.21 3.39
CA ARG A 176 -27.52 5.75 3.38
C ARG A 176 -27.66 6.94 4.31
N ALA A 177 -27.14 6.83 5.53
CA ALA A 177 -27.23 7.89 6.54
C ALA A 177 -26.40 9.14 6.18
N LEU A 178 -25.23 8.95 5.56
CA LEU A 178 -24.31 10.06 5.24
C LEU A 178 -24.51 10.66 3.86
N ARG A 179 -24.86 9.84 2.86
CA ARG A 179 -24.86 10.22 1.44
C ARG A 179 -26.26 10.21 0.81
N GLY A 180 -27.26 9.69 1.53
CA GLY A 180 -28.61 9.53 0.99
C GLY A 180 -28.71 8.53 -0.17
N VAL A 181 -27.70 7.67 -0.37
CA VAL A 181 -27.69 6.68 -1.44
C VAL A 181 -28.31 5.38 -0.94
N ALA A 182 -29.37 4.92 -1.59
CA ALA A 182 -30.04 3.66 -1.29
C ALA A 182 -29.35 2.52 -2.08
N LEU A 183 -28.58 1.69 -1.40
CA LEU A 183 -27.87 0.53 -1.96
C LEU A 183 -28.29 -0.74 -1.25
N GLY A 184 -28.24 -1.86 -1.97
CA GLY A 184 -28.27 -3.19 -1.37
C GLY A 184 -26.86 -3.70 -0.98
N PRO A 185 -26.75 -4.72 -0.10
CA PRO A 185 -25.45 -5.28 0.25
C PRO A 185 -24.66 -5.84 -0.95
N ASP A 186 -25.33 -6.30 -2.02
CA ASP A 186 -24.68 -6.82 -3.23
C ASP A 186 -24.15 -5.72 -4.16
N GLN A 187 -24.46 -4.49 -3.86
CA GLN A 187 -23.97 -3.29 -4.53
C GLN A 187 -22.74 -2.70 -3.83
N VAL A 188 -22.15 -3.40 -2.87
CA VAL A 188 -20.98 -2.97 -2.11
C VAL A 188 -19.94 -4.10 -2.12
N MET A 189 -18.70 -3.74 -2.43
CA MET A 189 -17.55 -4.62 -2.37
C MET A 189 -16.46 -4.03 -1.48
N ILE A 190 -15.97 -4.82 -0.54
CA ILE A 190 -14.86 -4.42 0.35
C ILE A 190 -13.54 -4.63 -0.38
N THR A 191 -12.62 -3.68 -0.25
CA THR A 191 -11.31 -3.69 -0.93
C THR A 191 -10.17 -3.54 0.07
N ALA A 192 -8.94 -3.87 -0.36
CA ALA A 192 -7.72 -3.65 0.42
C ALA A 192 -7.21 -2.19 0.32
N GLY A 193 -8.13 -1.23 0.22
CA GLY A 193 -7.89 0.20 0.08
C GLY A 193 -7.90 0.67 -1.37
N MET A 194 -7.69 1.97 -1.58
CA MET A 194 -7.85 2.65 -2.87
C MET A 194 -7.01 2.04 -4.00
N THR A 195 -5.77 1.62 -3.71
CA THR A 195 -4.89 0.96 -4.69
C THR A 195 -5.51 -0.31 -5.26
N ASP A 196 -6.07 -1.17 -4.39
CA ASP A 196 -6.77 -2.39 -4.80
C ASP A 196 -8.04 -2.05 -5.58
N THR A 197 -8.80 -1.06 -5.12
CA THR A 197 -10.02 -0.61 -5.81
C THR A 197 -9.74 -0.15 -7.23
N LEU A 198 -8.79 0.76 -7.41
CA LEU A 198 -8.44 1.30 -8.73
C LEU A 198 -7.87 0.22 -9.66
N ALA A 199 -7.04 -0.68 -9.14
CA ALA A 199 -6.50 -1.79 -9.93
C ALA A 199 -7.59 -2.77 -10.37
N LEU A 200 -8.57 -3.07 -9.51
CA LEU A 200 -9.72 -3.91 -9.87
C LEU A 200 -10.59 -3.25 -10.95
N VAL A 201 -10.91 -1.96 -10.77
CA VAL A 201 -11.70 -1.21 -11.74
C VAL A 201 -10.98 -1.13 -13.09
N ALA A 202 -9.69 -0.73 -13.08
CA ALA A 202 -8.91 -0.65 -14.31
C ALA A 202 -8.94 -1.98 -15.08
N ARG A 203 -8.66 -3.10 -14.42
CA ARG A 203 -8.72 -4.44 -15.04
C ARG A 203 -10.10 -4.82 -15.54
N ALA A 204 -11.16 -4.43 -14.82
CA ALA A 204 -12.53 -4.74 -15.22
C ALA A 204 -12.96 -3.98 -16.47
N VAL A 205 -12.47 -2.75 -16.69
CA VAL A 205 -12.80 -1.93 -17.86
C VAL A 205 -11.86 -2.21 -19.06
N SER A 206 -10.60 -2.61 -18.81
CA SER A 206 -9.58 -2.88 -19.84
C SER A 206 -9.47 -4.36 -20.23
N ARG A 207 -10.42 -5.21 -19.78
CA ARG A 207 -10.32 -6.68 -19.93
C ARG A 207 -10.09 -7.14 -21.36
N ASP A 208 -10.77 -6.51 -22.32
CA ASP A 208 -10.82 -6.97 -23.72
C ASP A 208 -10.03 -6.08 -24.69
N ALA A 209 -9.60 -4.90 -24.24
CA ALA A 209 -8.84 -3.95 -25.06
C ALA A 209 -8.14 -2.90 -24.20
N GLU A 210 -7.14 -2.24 -24.76
CA GLU A 210 -6.60 -1.01 -24.19
C GLU A 210 -7.68 0.09 -24.24
N VAL A 211 -7.93 0.70 -23.08
CA VAL A 211 -8.94 1.75 -22.95
C VAL A 211 -8.31 3.06 -22.49
N SER A 212 -8.94 4.18 -22.81
CA SER A 212 -8.58 5.47 -22.23
C SER A 212 -9.44 5.79 -21.02
N GLY A 213 -8.89 6.59 -20.09
CA GLY A 213 -9.58 7.05 -18.89
C GLY A 213 -9.21 8.48 -18.53
N TRP A 214 -10.21 9.31 -18.26
CA TRP A 214 -10.00 10.68 -17.77
C TRP A 214 -9.54 10.68 -16.33
N VAL A 215 -8.61 11.58 -16.03
CA VAL A 215 -8.22 11.92 -14.66
C VAL A 215 -8.11 13.44 -14.54
N GLU A 216 -8.37 13.97 -13.36
CA GLU A 216 -8.21 15.38 -13.06
C GLU A 216 -6.73 15.80 -13.17
N ASP A 217 -6.47 17.00 -13.72
CA ASP A 217 -5.15 17.60 -13.82
C ASP A 217 -5.17 19.09 -13.38
N PRO A 218 -4.61 19.39 -12.17
CA PRO A 218 -3.86 18.49 -11.29
C PRO A 218 -4.74 17.43 -10.61
N GLY A 219 -4.13 16.32 -10.23
CA GLY A 219 -4.79 15.20 -9.56
C GLY A 219 -3.79 14.26 -8.88
N LEU A 220 -4.27 13.27 -8.15
CA LEU A 220 -3.42 12.37 -7.37
C LEU A 220 -2.55 11.48 -8.28
N GLY A 221 -1.23 11.75 -8.31
CA GLY A 221 -0.27 11.06 -9.16
C GLY A 221 -0.25 9.53 -8.97
N THR A 222 -0.43 9.05 -7.73
CA THR A 222 -0.50 7.61 -7.45
C THR A 222 -1.71 6.96 -8.10
N SER A 223 -2.86 7.62 -8.14
CA SER A 223 -4.05 7.09 -8.82
C SER A 223 -3.85 7.01 -10.33
N ARG A 224 -3.24 8.01 -10.95
CA ARG A 224 -2.83 7.99 -12.36
C ARG A 224 -1.94 6.80 -12.67
N GLU A 225 -0.92 6.58 -11.84
CA GLU A 225 0.04 5.50 -12.05
C GLU A 225 -0.59 4.11 -11.87
N ILE A 226 -1.51 3.94 -10.91
CA ILE A 226 -2.24 2.67 -10.71
C ILE A 226 -3.09 2.36 -11.95
N LEU A 227 -3.85 3.33 -12.47
CA LEU A 227 -4.66 3.14 -13.67
C LEU A 227 -3.78 2.78 -14.87
N ARG A 228 -2.69 3.51 -15.10
CA ARG A 228 -1.75 3.27 -16.19
C ARG A 228 -1.13 1.86 -16.14
N ARG A 229 -0.67 1.43 -14.97
CA ARG A 229 -0.07 0.09 -14.78
C ARG A 229 -1.07 -1.06 -14.95
N ASN A 230 -2.36 -0.77 -14.87
CA ASN A 230 -3.41 -1.77 -15.04
C ASN A 230 -4.16 -1.64 -16.39
N GLY A 231 -3.51 -1.10 -17.45
CA GLY A 231 -4.01 -1.16 -18.80
C GLY A 231 -4.91 0.01 -19.22
N VAL A 232 -4.92 1.12 -18.45
CA VAL A 232 -5.67 2.32 -18.84
C VAL A 232 -4.72 3.39 -19.37
N ARG A 233 -4.92 3.84 -20.60
CA ARG A 233 -4.28 5.03 -21.14
C ARG A 233 -4.86 6.27 -20.48
N VAL A 234 -4.13 6.83 -19.55
CA VAL A 234 -4.56 7.99 -18.77
C VAL A 234 -4.59 9.25 -19.62
N VAL A 235 -5.70 9.96 -19.61
CA VAL A 235 -5.91 11.25 -20.26
C VAL A 235 -6.11 12.32 -19.19
N PRO A 236 -5.10 13.17 -18.95
CA PRO A 236 -5.22 14.29 -18.02
C PRO A 236 -6.21 15.32 -18.54
N VAL A 237 -7.25 15.62 -17.78
CA VAL A 237 -8.27 16.61 -18.11
C VAL A 237 -8.14 17.79 -17.15
N PRO A 238 -7.98 19.03 -17.65
CA PRO A 238 -7.80 20.18 -16.79
C PRO A 238 -8.98 20.41 -15.85
N VAL A 239 -8.67 20.97 -14.68
CA VAL A 239 -9.67 21.49 -13.74
C VAL A 239 -9.64 23.01 -13.70
N ASP A 240 -10.79 23.61 -13.44
CA ASP A 240 -10.98 25.03 -13.22
C ASP A 240 -11.75 25.29 -11.90
N GLY A 241 -12.25 26.51 -11.67
CA GLY A 241 -13.00 26.85 -10.46
C GLY A 241 -14.31 26.05 -10.25
N GLU A 242 -14.78 25.35 -11.27
CA GLU A 242 -15.95 24.48 -11.23
C GLU A 242 -15.61 22.96 -11.19
N GLY A 243 -14.33 22.62 -11.12
CA GLY A 243 -13.81 21.24 -11.13
C GLY A 243 -13.40 20.76 -12.52
N LEU A 244 -13.53 19.45 -12.79
CA LEU A 244 -13.14 18.85 -14.08
C LEU A 244 -13.82 19.52 -15.27
N HIS A 245 -13.05 19.88 -16.30
CA HIS A 245 -13.55 20.50 -17.53
C HIS A 245 -14.06 19.44 -18.50
N VAL A 246 -15.36 19.12 -18.43
CA VAL A 246 -15.95 17.97 -19.15
C VAL A 246 -15.82 18.11 -20.67
N GLU A 247 -16.06 19.31 -21.23
CA GLU A 247 -15.97 19.55 -22.68
C GLU A 247 -14.54 19.32 -23.19
N GLU A 248 -13.53 19.64 -22.38
CA GLU A 248 -12.15 19.35 -22.73
C GLU A 248 -11.84 17.86 -22.66
N GLY A 249 -12.40 17.15 -21.69
CA GLY A 249 -12.33 15.68 -21.63
C GLY A 249 -12.93 15.04 -22.88
N GLU A 250 -14.11 15.48 -23.31
CA GLU A 250 -14.74 15.01 -24.54
C GLU A 250 -13.90 15.31 -25.81
N ARG A 251 -13.27 16.46 -25.86
CA ARG A 251 -12.37 16.83 -26.96
C ARG A 251 -11.12 15.94 -27.00
N LEU A 252 -10.56 15.59 -25.84
CA LEU A 252 -9.31 14.82 -25.73
C LEU A 252 -9.54 13.31 -25.93
N ALA A 253 -10.63 12.75 -25.40
CA ALA A 253 -10.95 11.34 -25.49
C ALA A 253 -12.47 11.13 -25.30
N PRO A 254 -13.27 11.31 -26.35
CA PRO A 254 -14.74 11.23 -26.28
C PRO A 254 -15.25 9.85 -25.90
N ASP A 255 -14.50 8.81 -26.23
CA ASP A 255 -14.77 7.38 -26.05
C ASP A 255 -14.03 6.76 -24.84
N ALA A 256 -13.56 7.58 -23.91
CA ALA A 256 -12.92 7.06 -22.71
C ALA A 256 -13.87 6.14 -21.94
N ALA A 257 -13.33 5.03 -21.43
CA ALA A 257 -14.12 4.01 -20.71
C ALA A 257 -14.40 4.36 -19.25
N LEU A 258 -13.61 5.30 -18.68
CA LEU A 258 -13.81 5.77 -17.32
C LEU A 258 -13.40 7.23 -17.13
N ALA A 259 -13.92 7.86 -16.05
CA ALA A 259 -13.44 9.12 -15.53
C ALA A 259 -13.24 9.00 -14.01
N LEU A 260 -12.04 9.29 -13.51
CA LEU A 260 -11.74 9.38 -12.08
C LEU A 260 -11.81 10.84 -11.64
N VAL A 261 -12.73 11.13 -10.74
CA VAL A 261 -12.98 12.49 -10.22
C VAL A 261 -13.08 12.52 -8.70
N THR A 262 -12.77 13.66 -8.10
CA THR A 262 -12.92 13.95 -6.67
C THR A 262 -14.01 15.03 -6.44
N PRO A 263 -15.29 14.71 -6.69
CA PRO A 263 -16.34 15.71 -6.90
C PRO A 263 -16.77 16.46 -5.64
N THR A 264 -16.54 15.87 -4.46
CA THR A 264 -16.85 16.54 -3.17
C THR A 264 -15.80 17.59 -2.84
N ARG A 265 -14.55 17.29 -3.19
CA ARG A 265 -13.39 18.14 -2.96
C ARG A 265 -12.29 17.74 -3.92
N GLN A 266 -12.11 18.54 -4.94
CA GLN A 266 -11.09 18.31 -5.96
C GLN A 266 -9.69 18.21 -5.30
N PHE A 267 -8.96 17.14 -5.61
CA PHE A 267 -7.59 16.98 -5.16
C PHE A 267 -6.63 17.50 -6.24
N PRO A 268 -5.73 18.46 -5.93
CA PRO A 268 -5.45 19.03 -4.60
C PRO A 268 -6.07 20.42 -4.34
N LEU A 269 -6.78 21.02 -5.28
CA LEU A 269 -7.13 22.46 -5.25
C LEU A 269 -8.32 22.77 -4.30
N GLY A 270 -9.16 21.79 -4.01
CA GLY A 270 -10.18 21.89 -2.94
C GLY A 270 -11.55 22.37 -3.37
N MET A 271 -11.77 22.84 -4.62
CA MET A 271 -13.10 23.23 -5.09
C MET A 271 -13.99 21.98 -5.26
N PRO A 272 -15.29 22.08 -5.07
CA PRO A 272 -16.22 21.01 -5.44
C PRO A 272 -16.50 21.02 -6.95
N LEU A 273 -16.82 19.87 -7.51
CA LEU A 273 -17.38 19.79 -8.87
C LEU A 273 -18.76 20.45 -8.87
N SER A 274 -18.98 21.45 -9.70
CA SER A 274 -20.25 22.20 -9.77
C SER A 274 -21.41 21.33 -10.27
N LEU A 275 -22.65 21.69 -9.94
CA LEU A 275 -23.81 20.92 -10.41
C LEU A 275 -23.91 20.83 -11.93
N PRO A 276 -23.69 21.91 -12.72
CA PRO A 276 -23.65 21.80 -14.17
C PRO A 276 -22.60 20.80 -14.67
N ARG A 277 -21.38 20.82 -14.08
CA ARG A 277 -20.30 19.89 -14.44
C ARG A 277 -20.62 18.44 -14.06
N ARG A 278 -21.30 18.21 -12.91
CA ARG A 278 -21.78 16.88 -12.51
C ARG A 278 -22.75 16.32 -13.53
N LEU A 279 -23.74 17.11 -13.96
CA LEU A 279 -24.73 16.69 -14.95
C LEU A 279 -24.10 16.45 -16.32
N ALA A 280 -23.18 17.31 -16.76
CA ALA A 280 -22.44 17.13 -18.02
C ALA A 280 -21.59 15.85 -17.98
N LEU A 281 -20.87 15.58 -16.87
CA LEU A 281 -20.07 14.36 -16.70
C LEU A 281 -20.94 13.09 -16.77
N LEU A 282 -22.09 13.09 -16.10
CA LEU A 282 -23.01 11.95 -16.12
C LEU A 282 -23.64 11.73 -17.50
N ASP A 283 -23.97 12.81 -18.21
CA ASP A 283 -24.49 12.72 -19.60
C ASP A 283 -23.44 12.17 -20.55
N TRP A 284 -22.19 12.64 -20.46
CA TRP A 284 -21.08 12.06 -21.21
C TRP A 284 -20.90 10.56 -20.88
N ALA A 285 -20.86 10.19 -19.60
CA ALA A 285 -20.68 8.80 -19.18
C ALA A 285 -21.79 7.89 -19.76
N ARG A 286 -23.01 8.38 -19.77
CA ARG A 286 -24.15 7.67 -20.40
C ARG A 286 -23.95 7.48 -21.91
N ARG A 287 -23.52 8.52 -22.64
CA ARG A 287 -23.31 8.48 -24.11
C ARG A 287 -22.13 7.59 -24.47
N ALA A 288 -21.02 7.70 -23.77
CA ALA A 288 -19.81 6.94 -23.99
C ALA A 288 -19.87 5.50 -23.41
N ASN A 289 -20.93 5.14 -22.68
CA ASN A 289 -21.01 3.91 -21.90
C ASN A 289 -19.84 3.78 -20.89
N ALA A 290 -19.35 4.90 -20.39
CA ALA A 290 -18.23 5.00 -19.49
C ALA A 290 -18.63 4.83 -18.01
N VAL A 291 -17.67 4.56 -17.13
CA VAL A 291 -17.86 4.47 -15.69
C VAL A 291 -17.25 5.70 -15.02
N VAL A 292 -18.00 6.37 -14.16
CA VAL A 292 -17.49 7.47 -13.34
C VAL A 292 -17.05 6.94 -11.99
N LEU A 293 -15.78 7.17 -11.63
CA LEU A 293 -15.21 6.82 -10.34
C LEU A 293 -15.26 8.07 -9.44
N ASP A 294 -16.19 8.07 -8.50
CA ASP A 294 -16.35 9.11 -7.48
C ASP A 294 -15.42 8.79 -6.29
N ASP A 295 -14.19 9.34 -6.30
CA ASP A 295 -13.22 9.18 -5.21
C ASP A 295 -13.51 10.17 -4.09
N ASP A 296 -14.29 9.71 -3.12
CA ASP A 296 -14.68 10.48 -1.95
C ASP A 296 -13.80 10.14 -0.74
N TYR A 297 -12.51 10.47 -0.86
CA TYR A 297 -11.44 10.02 0.05
C TYR A 297 -11.48 10.65 1.46
N ASP A 298 -12.13 11.79 1.65
CA ASP A 298 -12.19 12.52 2.93
C ASP A 298 -13.51 13.27 3.17
N GLY A 299 -14.55 12.97 2.41
CA GLY A 299 -15.84 13.67 2.48
C GLY A 299 -16.60 13.52 3.81
N GLU A 300 -16.22 12.55 4.65
CA GLU A 300 -16.68 12.48 6.04
C GLU A 300 -16.11 13.60 6.93
N ILE A 301 -14.98 14.22 6.54
CA ILE A 301 -14.33 15.29 7.28
C ILE A 301 -14.76 16.65 6.73
N ARG A 302 -16.01 16.99 6.95
CA ARG A 302 -16.59 18.29 6.58
C ARG A 302 -16.67 19.21 7.79
N PHE A 303 -16.21 20.45 7.63
CA PHE A 303 -16.14 21.48 8.69
C PHE A 303 -17.32 22.42 8.67
N ALA A 304 -17.87 22.70 7.48
CA ALA A 304 -19.00 23.63 7.29
C ALA A 304 -19.93 23.15 6.16
N GLY A 305 -21.11 23.75 6.08
CA GLY A 305 -22.08 23.52 5.03
C GLY A 305 -22.85 22.18 5.14
N ARG A 306 -23.84 21.99 4.25
CA ARG A 306 -24.53 20.72 4.11
C ARG A 306 -23.74 19.78 3.18
N PRO A 307 -23.84 18.45 3.38
CA PRO A 307 -23.29 17.51 2.42
C PRO A 307 -23.80 17.80 1.00
N LEU A 308 -22.89 17.80 0.03
CA LEU A 308 -23.29 17.85 -1.38
C LEU A 308 -23.96 16.53 -1.76
N GLN A 309 -24.91 16.59 -2.68
CA GLN A 309 -25.45 15.38 -3.29
C GLN A 309 -24.32 14.58 -3.94
N SER A 310 -24.29 13.26 -3.72
CA SER A 310 -23.31 12.39 -4.38
C SER A 310 -23.61 12.29 -5.88
N LEU A 311 -22.60 12.03 -6.71
CA LEU A 311 -22.81 11.74 -8.12
C LEU A 311 -23.76 10.56 -8.32
N ALA A 312 -23.63 9.52 -7.50
CA ALA A 312 -24.50 8.35 -7.55
C ALA A 312 -26.00 8.67 -7.34
N SER A 313 -26.33 9.68 -6.52
CA SER A 313 -27.72 10.10 -6.32
C SER A 313 -28.30 10.92 -7.49
N LEU A 314 -27.45 11.43 -8.37
CA LEU A 314 -27.80 12.19 -9.57
C LEU A 314 -27.77 11.33 -10.84
N ASP A 315 -27.35 10.06 -10.75
CA ASP A 315 -27.06 9.17 -11.87
C ASP A 315 -28.23 8.21 -12.18
N PRO A 316 -29.17 8.55 -13.08
CA PRO A 316 -30.23 7.65 -13.48
C PRO A 316 -29.78 6.51 -14.38
N ALA A 317 -28.56 6.63 -14.97
CA ALA A 317 -28.01 5.64 -15.88
C ALA A 317 -27.17 4.56 -15.20
N ALA A 318 -27.02 4.64 -13.88
CA ALA A 318 -26.26 3.69 -13.06
C ALA A 318 -24.82 3.47 -13.55
N ARG A 319 -24.08 4.57 -13.73
CA ARG A 319 -22.68 4.56 -14.21
C ARG A 319 -21.64 4.97 -13.16
N VAL A 320 -22.08 5.33 -11.96
CA VAL A 320 -21.20 5.82 -10.90
C VAL A 320 -20.79 4.69 -9.96
N LEU A 321 -19.49 4.55 -9.75
CA LEU A 321 -18.86 3.78 -8.67
C LEU A 321 -18.32 4.76 -7.62
N THR A 322 -18.90 4.73 -6.43
CA THR A 322 -18.39 5.49 -5.28
C THR A 322 -17.26 4.72 -4.60
N LEU A 323 -16.10 5.34 -4.48
CA LEU A 323 -14.92 4.76 -3.86
C LEU A 323 -14.70 5.38 -2.48
N GLY A 324 -14.40 4.57 -1.49
CA GLY A 324 -14.12 5.07 -0.14
C GLY A 324 -12.99 4.33 0.55
N SER A 325 -12.36 5.01 1.52
CA SER A 325 -11.23 4.49 2.27
C SER A 325 -11.40 4.73 3.76
N PHE A 326 -11.32 3.67 4.55
CA PHE A 326 -11.30 3.79 6.02
C PHE A 326 -9.91 4.17 6.56
N SER A 327 -8.85 3.91 5.81
CA SER A 327 -7.47 4.13 6.27
C SER A 327 -7.21 5.60 6.62
N LYS A 328 -7.79 6.54 5.89
CA LYS A 328 -7.65 7.98 6.17
C LYS A 328 -8.40 8.41 7.44
N LEU A 329 -9.50 7.75 7.74
CA LEU A 329 -10.39 8.07 8.86
C LEU A 329 -10.01 7.35 10.16
N THR A 330 -9.09 6.39 10.11
CA THR A 330 -8.65 5.57 11.23
C THR A 330 -7.12 5.56 11.34
N PHE A 331 -6.48 4.58 10.70
CA PHE A 331 -5.01 4.48 10.62
C PHE A 331 -4.60 3.83 9.30
N ALA A 332 -3.46 4.23 8.77
CA ALA A 332 -2.99 3.82 7.44
C ALA A 332 -2.85 2.30 7.27
N GLY A 333 -2.44 1.60 8.33
CA GLY A 333 -2.24 0.14 8.34
C GLY A 333 -3.53 -0.68 8.30
N LEU A 334 -4.72 -0.08 8.46
CA LEU A 334 -5.99 -0.80 8.38
C LEU A 334 -6.21 -1.41 6.99
N ARG A 335 -5.82 -0.72 5.93
CA ARG A 335 -5.89 -1.19 4.55
C ARG A 335 -7.27 -1.74 4.16
N LEU A 336 -8.34 -1.08 4.59
CA LEU A 336 -9.71 -1.36 4.17
C LEU A 336 -10.29 -0.16 3.41
N GLY A 337 -10.95 -0.47 2.31
CA GLY A 337 -11.73 0.44 1.50
C GLY A 337 -13.00 -0.25 1.00
N TYR A 338 -13.74 0.45 0.18
CA TYR A 338 -14.91 -0.11 -0.48
C TYR A 338 -15.11 0.53 -1.85
N VAL A 339 -15.82 -0.18 -2.70
CA VAL A 339 -16.46 0.34 -3.90
C VAL A 339 -17.95 0.02 -3.83
N ALA A 340 -18.78 1.00 -4.15
CA ALA A 340 -20.22 0.87 -4.09
C ALA A 340 -20.86 1.46 -5.36
N GLY A 341 -21.85 0.77 -5.94
CA GLY A 341 -22.50 1.19 -7.17
C GLY A 341 -23.40 0.14 -7.78
N PRO A 342 -23.67 0.19 -9.08
CA PRO A 342 -24.56 -0.73 -9.77
C PRO A 342 -24.13 -2.20 -9.63
N ALA A 343 -25.10 -3.09 -9.45
CA ALA A 343 -24.85 -4.50 -9.14
C ALA A 343 -24.07 -5.24 -10.25
N ASP A 344 -24.33 -4.90 -11.51
CA ASP A 344 -23.60 -5.46 -12.67
C ASP A 344 -22.11 -5.07 -12.69
N LEU A 345 -21.80 -3.81 -12.36
CA LEU A 345 -20.41 -3.35 -12.24
C LEU A 345 -19.73 -4.01 -11.04
N ILE A 346 -20.39 -4.12 -9.91
CA ILE A 346 -19.84 -4.81 -8.72
C ILE A 346 -19.61 -6.30 -9.01
N ALA A 347 -20.50 -6.95 -9.74
CA ALA A 347 -20.32 -8.35 -10.16
C ALA A 347 -19.07 -8.52 -11.05
N ARG A 348 -18.84 -7.61 -12.02
CA ARG A 348 -17.62 -7.60 -12.85
C ARG A 348 -16.35 -7.43 -12.01
N LEU A 349 -16.36 -6.55 -11.02
CA LEU A 349 -15.22 -6.40 -10.10
C LEU A 349 -14.97 -7.67 -9.29
N ALA A 350 -16.04 -8.35 -8.84
CA ALA A 350 -15.93 -9.62 -8.12
C ALA A 350 -15.35 -10.74 -9.00
N GLU A 351 -15.64 -10.76 -10.28
CA GLU A 351 -15.00 -11.68 -11.25
C GLU A 351 -13.51 -11.42 -11.36
N CYS A 352 -13.09 -10.17 -11.57
CA CYS A 352 -11.67 -9.80 -11.61
C CYS A 352 -10.94 -10.18 -10.32
N ARG A 353 -11.60 -10.05 -9.17
CA ARG A 353 -11.05 -10.48 -7.89
C ARG A 353 -10.91 -11.99 -7.80
N ARG A 354 -11.86 -12.76 -8.29
CA ARG A 354 -11.77 -14.23 -8.32
C ARG A 354 -10.59 -14.69 -9.17
N GLU A 355 -10.38 -14.07 -10.32
CA GLU A 355 -9.27 -14.37 -11.23
C GLU A 355 -7.90 -14.08 -10.59
N SER A 356 -7.78 -12.97 -9.85
CA SER A 356 -6.54 -12.61 -9.16
C SER A 356 -6.36 -13.25 -7.78
N TYR A 357 -7.36 -13.98 -7.29
CA TYR A 357 -7.37 -14.61 -5.97
C TYR A 357 -7.03 -13.67 -4.80
N SER A 358 -7.31 -12.38 -4.95
CA SER A 358 -6.98 -11.36 -3.96
C SER A 358 -8.12 -11.17 -2.95
N LEU A 359 -8.06 -11.87 -1.82
CA LEU A 359 -9.04 -11.74 -0.74
C LEU A 359 -8.59 -10.72 0.31
N VAL A 360 -9.56 -10.00 0.86
CA VAL A 360 -9.34 -9.06 1.96
C VAL A 360 -9.49 -9.81 3.29
N ALA A 361 -8.56 -9.60 4.22
CA ALA A 361 -8.52 -10.30 5.49
C ALA A 361 -9.81 -10.14 6.31
N THR A 362 -10.45 -11.25 6.67
CA THR A 362 -11.76 -11.30 7.33
C THR A 362 -11.78 -10.71 8.75
N PRO A 363 -10.76 -10.91 9.62
CA PRO A 363 -10.79 -10.39 10.99
C PRO A 363 -10.92 -8.88 11.09
N GLN A 364 -10.23 -8.13 10.23
CA GLN A 364 -10.33 -6.67 10.18
C GLN A 364 -11.72 -6.22 9.68
N GLN A 365 -12.30 -6.94 8.73
CA GLN A 365 -13.64 -6.67 8.26
C GLN A 365 -14.69 -6.87 9.35
N ALA A 366 -14.57 -7.93 10.13
CA ALA A 366 -15.47 -8.20 11.25
C ALA A 366 -15.37 -7.14 12.35
N ALA A 367 -14.15 -6.70 12.68
CA ALA A 367 -13.92 -5.63 13.64
C ALA A 367 -14.51 -4.30 13.16
N LEU A 368 -14.34 -3.96 11.88
CA LEU A 368 -14.88 -2.74 11.30
C LEU A 368 -16.41 -2.77 11.24
N ALA A 369 -17.01 -3.91 10.91
CA ALA A 369 -18.47 -4.09 10.94
C ALA A 369 -19.01 -3.81 12.35
N GLU A 370 -18.40 -4.37 13.39
CA GLU A 370 -18.78 -4.11 14.78
C GLU A 370 -18.53 -2.64 15.19
N PHE A 371 -17.43 -2.04 14.73
CA PHE A 371 -17.08 -0.65 15.00
C PHE A 371 -18.13 0.33 14.43
N ILE A 372 -18.62 0.06 13.22
CA ILE A 372 -19.70 0.83 12.59
C ILE A 372 -21.04 0.56 13.31
N ALA A 373 -21.43 -0.71 13.44
CA ALA A 373 -22.74 -1.11 13.95
C ALA A 373 -23.00 -0.66 15.40
N THR A 374 -21.97 -0.60 16.25
CA THR A 374 -22.05 -0.11 17.64
C THR A 374 -22.06 1.41 17.76
N GLY A 375 -21.97 2.15 16.65
CA GLY A 375 -21.85 3.60 16.63
C GLY A 375 -20.49 4.12 17.13
N ALA A 376 -19.52 3.24 17.40
CA ALA A 376 -18.18 3.64 17.82
C ALA A 376 -17.44 4.42 16.72
N PHE A 377 -17.60 4.02 15.47
CA PHE A 377 -17.06 4.74 14.32
C PHE A 377 -17.64 6.16 14.21
N ALA A 378 -18.95 6.33 14.36
CA ALA A 378 -19.57 7.64 14.34
C ALA A 378 -19.11 8.56 15.49
N ARG A 379 -18.85 7.99 16.67
CA ARG A 379 -18.24 8.76 17.79
C ARG A 379 -16.82 9.17 17.47
N HIS A 380 -16.03 8.26 16.91
CA HIS A 380 -14.66 8.55 16.47
C HIS A 380 -14.64 9.67 15.40
N LEU A 381 -15.50 9.61 14.37
CA LEU A 381 -15.58 10.65 13.35
C LEU A 381 -15.94 12.02 13.93
N ARG A 382 -16.82 12.07 14.92
CA ARG A 382 -17.14 13.36 15.59
C ARG A 382 -15.94 13.93 16.34
N ALA A 383 -15.23 13.11 17.10
CA ALA A 383 -14.00 13.54 17.78
C ALA A 383 -12.94 14.01 16.79
N LEU A 384 -12.74 13.26 15.72
CA LEU A 384 -11.77 13.57 14.65
C LEU A 384 -12.13 14.90 13.96
N ARG A 385 -13.40 15.13 13.61
CA ARG A 385 -13.84 16.42 13.03
C ARG A 385 -13.57 17.60 13.97
N THR A 386 -13.91 17.49 15.24
CA THR A 386 -13.68 18.56 16.22
C THR A 386 -12.19 18.88 16.32
N TYR A 387 -11.35 17.87 16.41
CA TYR A 387 -9.89 18.01 16.47
C TYR A 387 -9.36 18.70 15.21
N LEU A 388 -9.72 18.19 14.02
CA LEU A 388 -9.24 18.71 12.74
C LEU A 388 -9.73 20.13 12.47
N THR A 389 -10.96 20.48 12.87
CA THR A 389 -11.50 21.85 12.75
C THR A 389 -10.61 22.84 13.48
N ARG A 390 -10.24 22.54 14.75
CA ARG A 390 -9.36 23.40 15.55
C ARG A 390 -7.98 23.55 14.92
N ARG A 391 -7.39 22.45 14.46
CA ARG A 391 -6.04 22.44 13.88
C ARG A 391 -6.00 23.22 12.56
N ARG A 392 -6.99 22.99 11.70
CA ARG A 392 -7.13 23.73 10.45
C ARG A 392 -7.26 25.23 10.70
N HIS A 393 -8.10 25.63 11.64
CA HIS A 393 -8.31 27.02 11.99
C HIS A 393 -6.98 27.68 12.42
N LEU A 394 -6.25 27.04 13.32
CA LEU A 394 -4.94 27.51 13.77
C LEU A 394 -3.95 27.69 12.60
N LEU A 395 -3.84 26.67 11.73
CA LEU A 395 -2.97 26.72 10.56
C LEU A 395 -3.33 27.89 9.63
N VAL A 396 -4.60 27.97 9.24
CA VAL A 396 -5.07 28.97 8.27
C VAL A 396 -4.94 30.39 8.82
N GLU A 397 -5.32 30.63 10.07
CA GLU A 397 -5.19 31.95 10.69
C GLU A 397 -3.74 32.43 10.79
N ARG A 398 -2.85 31.51 11.22
CA ARG A 398 -1.43 31.89 11.32
C ARG A 398 -0.79 32.12 9.97
N LEU A 399 -1.06 31.28 8.98
CA LEU A 399 -0.56 31.50 7.62
C LEU A 399 -1.04 32.85 7.06
N ARG A 400 -2.32 33.17 7.20
CA ARG A 400 -2.87 34.43 6.72
C ARG A 400 -2.28 35.66 7.43
N ARG A 401 -2.12 35.58 8.75
CA ARG A 401 -1.59 36.68 9.55
C ARG A 401 -0.08 36.88 9.35
N GLU A 402 0.68 35.80 9.28
CA GLU A 402 2.15 35.85 9.37
C GLU A 402 2.84 35.62 8.02
N ALA A 403 2.15 35.08 7.02
CA ALA A 403 2.69 34.77 5.70
C ALA A 403 1.73 35.07 4.53
N GLY A 404 0.65 35.84 4.76
CA GLY A 404 -0.38 36.12 3.75
C GLY A 404 0.12 36.84 2.49
N GLU A 405 1.26 37.56 2.56
CA GLU A 405 1.92 38.16 1.39
C GLU A 405 2.78 37.14 0.61
N LEU A 406 3.09 35.99 1.22
CA LEU A 406 3.99 34.97 0.67
C LEU A 406 3.25 33.76 0.12
N VAL A 407 2.08 33.45 0.70
CA VAL A 407 1.24 32.33 0.29
C VAL A 407 -0.24 32.71 0.32
N GLU A 408 -0.96 32.23 -0.67
CA GLU A 408 -2.43 32.25 -0.69
C GLU A 408 -2.98 30.93 -0.20
N VAL A 409 -3.80 30.95 0.84
CA VAL A 409 -4.49 29.76 1.34
C VAL A 409 -5.75 29.54 0.53
N LEU A 410 -5.81 28.44 -0.24
CA LEU A 410 -6.98 28.12 -1.05
C LEU A 410 -8.20 27.78 -0.17
N PRO A 411 -9.41 28.20 -0.59
CA PRO A 411 -10.64 27.90 0.14
C PRO A 411 -10.92 26.39 0.17
N GLN A 412 -11.06 25.83 1.36
CA GLN A 412 -11.36 24.40 1.54
C GLN A 412 -12.21 24.18 2.78
N GLU A 413 -13.36 23.52 2.64
CA GLU A 413 -14.28 23.26 3.74
C GLU A 413 -14.27 21.80 4.22
N VAL A 414 -13.46 20.96 3.59
CA VAL A 414 -13.42 19.51 3.81
C VAL A 414 -11.95 19.04 3.84
N GLY A 415 -11.64 17.95 4.53
CA GLY A 415 -10.39 17.20 4.39
C GLY A 415 -9.38 17.37 5.50
N MET A 416 -8.18 16.82 5.31
CA MET A 416 -7.10 16.72 6.31
C MET A 416 -5.82 17.47 5.93
N HIS A 417 -5.83 18.20 4.83
CA HIS A 417 -4.73 19.09 4.42
C HIS A 417 -5.29 20.42 3.92
N VAL A 418 -4.45 21.44 3.92
CA VAL A 418 -4.71 22.74 3.32
C VAL A 418 -3.77 22.90 2.14
N THR A 419 -4.28 23.38 1.01
CA THR A 419 -3.45 23.75 -0.13
C THR A 419 -3.14 25.23 -0.08
N VAL A 420 -1.88 25.57 -0.23
CA VAL A 420 -1.41 26.95 -0.36
C VAL A 420 -0.74 27.15 -1.72
N ARG A 421 -0.99 28.29 -2.34
CA ARG A 421 -0.32 28.73 -3.56
C ARG A 421 0.80 29.69 -3.18
N LEU A 422 1.98 29.59 -3.82
CA LEU A 422 3.09 30.52 -3.62
C LEU A 422 2.79 31.85 -4.29
N ALA A 423 3.01 32.95 -3.56
CA ALA A 423 2.98 34.28 -4.15
C ALA A 423 4.15 34.50 -5.11
N SER A 424 3.99 35.42 -6.06
CA SER A 424 5.03 35.74 -7.05
C SER A 424 6.37 36.21 -6.43
N ALA A 425 6.35 36.70 -5.20
CA ALA A 425 7.54 37.05 -4.45
C ALA A 425 8.46 35.85 -4.17
N ILE A 426 7.89 34.62 -4.10
CA ILE A 426 8.62 33.38 -3.90
C ILE A 426 8.75 32.62 -5.21
N SER A 427 7.64 32.37 -5.92
CA SER A 427 7.61 31.50 -7.09
C SER A 427 8.48 31.98 -8.28
N LYS A 428 8.84 33.25 -8.33
CA LYS A 428 9.82 33.80 -9.30
C LYS A 428 11.28 33.51 -8.91
N ARG A 429 11.56 33.10 -7.68
CA ARG A 429 12.91 32.92 -7.15
C ARG A 429 13.29 31.45 -6.98
N VAL A 430 12.31 30.66 -6.61
CA VAL A 430 12.48 29.23 -6.33
C VAL A 430 11.17 28.51 -6.64
N ASP A 431 11.25 27.34 -7.22
CA ASP A 431 10.09 26.48 -7.42
C ASP A 431 9.70 25.74 -6.13
N ASP A 432 8.51 25.16 -6.11
CA ASP A 432 7.98 24.48 -4.94
C ASP A 432 8.70 23.13 -4.65
N VAL A 433 9.32 22.52 -5.66
CA VAL A 433 10.12 21.29 -5.49
C VAL A 433 11.42 21.59 -4.75
N GLU A 434 12.15 22.65 -5.18
CA GLU A 434 13.36 23.09 -4.49
C GLU A 434 13.06 23.57 -3.06
N LEU A 435 11.96 24.32 -2.89
CA LEU A 435 11.56 24.78 -1.57
C LEU A 435 11.14 23.62 -0.65
N SER A 436 10.53 22.57 -1.21
CA SER A 436 10.25 21.31 -0.48
C SER A 436 11.54 20.63 -0.01
N ALA A 437 12.58 20.58 -0.87
CA ALA A 437 13.88 20.03 -0.51
C ALA A 437 14.55 20.82 0.63
N ARG A 438 14.48 22.17 0.59
CA ARG A 438 14.96 23.03 1.68
C ARG A 438 14.19 22.80 2.97
N ALA A 439 12.87 22.63 2.90
CA ALA A 439 12.02 22.34 4.05
C ALA A 439 12.35 20.99 4.70
N ALA A 440 12.75 19.99 3.89
CA ALA A 440 13.16 18.69 4.39
C ALA A 440 14.42 18.77 5.28
N ALA A 441 15.33 19.72 5.02
CA ALA A 441 16.48 19.99 5.88
C ALA A 441 16.07 20.59 7.24
N GLU A 442 14.91 21.25 7.29
CA GLU A 442 14.26 21.78 8.50
C GLU A 442 13.28 20.76 9.12
N GLU A 443 13.36 19.50 8.73
CA GLU A 443 12.46 18.41 9.18
C GLU A 443 10.97 18.67 8.93
N LEU A 444 10.62 19.41 7.88
CA LEU A 444 9.27 19.66 7.42
C LEU A 444 8.98 18.89 6.14
N VAL A 445 7.74 18.45 5.94
CA VAL A 445 7.29 17.84 4.69
C VAL A 445 6.33 18.79 3.98
N LEU A 446 6.78 19.37 2.89
CA LEU A 446 5.94 20.19 2.03
C LEU A 446 5.70 19.41 0.74
N LEU A 447 4.49 18.89 0.54
CA LEU A 447 4.18 18.17 -0.70
C LEU A 447 3.95 19.19 -1.83
N PRO A 448 4.83 19.23 -2.88
CA PRO A 448 4.71 20.22 -3.95
C PRO A 448 3.39 20.11 -4.71
N LEU A 449 2.76 21.25 -4.97
CA LEU A 449 1.56 21.34 -5.79
C LEU A 449 1.89 21.05 -7.26
N SER A 450 3.04 21.54 -7.74
CA SER A 450 3.51 21.29 -9.12
C SER A 450 3.63 19.81 -9.44
N GLY A 451 4.04 18.99 -8.47
CA GLY A 451 4.14 17.54 -8.61
C GLY A 451 2.79 16.80 -8.77
N GLN A 452 1.67 17.50 -8.58
CA GLN A 452 0.34 16.91 -8.78
C GLN A 452 -0.14 17.03 -10.24
N TYR A 453 0.51 17.86 -11.06
CA TYR A 453 0.23 17.96 -12.49
C TYR A 453 0.79 16.77 -13.26
N ALA A 454 0.09 16.38 -14.31
CA ALA A 454 0.54 15.29 -15.19
C ALA A 454 1.57 15.77 -16.23
N GLY A 455 1.56 17.04 -16.55
CA GLY A 455 2.46 17.70 -17.48
C GLY A 455 3.09 18.95 -16.86
N GLU A 456 3.15 20.03 -17.62
CA GLU A 456 3.67 21.31 -17.16
C GLU A 456 2.77 21.89 -16.06
N ALA A 457 3.36 22.22 -14.93
CA ALA A 457 2.65 22.78 -13.79
C ALA A 457 2.19 24.21 -14.07
N ARG A 458 0.92 24.50 -13.83
CA ARG A 458 0.33 25.83 -13.99
C ARG A 458 0.44 26.67 -12.73
N GLU A 459 0.58 26.00 -11.57
CA GLU A 459 0.61 26.62 -10.26
C GLU A 459 1.68 25.96 -9.39
N GLN A 460 2.26 26.75 -8.50
CA GLN A 460 3.24 26.30 -7.52
C GLN A 460 2.73 26.54 -6.10
N GLY A 461 3.03 25.63 -5.20
CA GLY A 461 2.53 25.69 -3.84
C GLY A 461 2.74 24.40 -3.06
N PHE A 462 1.99 24.23 -1.98
CA PHE A 462 2.12 23.05 -1.12
C PHE A 462 0.77 22.55 -0.62
N LEU A 463 0.73 21.25 -0.40
CA LEU A 463 -0.30 20.60 0.39
C LEU A 463 0.24 20.40 1.82
N LEU A 464 -0.38 21.03 2.79
CA LEU A 464 0.03 21.04 4.19
C LEU A 464 -0.92 20.19 5.03
N GLY A 465 -0.48 19.01 5.46
CA GLY A 465 -1.21 18.18 6.41
C GLY A 465 -1.22 18.80 7.81
N TYR A 466 -2.30 18.61 8.56
CA TYR A 466 -2.42 19.17 9.92
C TYR A 466 -3.01 18.16 10.93
N ALA A 467 -3.11 16.89 10.55
CA ALA A 467 -3.79 15.87 11.36
C ALA A 467 -2.94 15.29 12.50
N GLY A 468 -1.63 15.18 12.31
CA GLY A 468 -0.72 14.61 13.30
C GLY A 468 -0.11 15.64 14.26
N TRP A 469 0.72 15.18 15.16
CA TRP A 469 1.57 15.91 16.12
C TRP A 469 0.85 16.57 17.29
N SER A 470 1.60 16.80 18.37
CA SER A 470 1.13 17.61 19.51
C SER A 470 0.95 19.08 19.10
N GLU A 471 0.26 19.87 19.93
CA GLU A 471 0.07 21.30 19.65
C GLU A 471 1.42 22.04 19.64
N SER A 472 2.32 21.76 20.60
CA SER A 472 3.63 22.39 20.65
C SER A 472 4.49 22.08 19.41
N GLN A 473 4.56 20.82 19.01
CA GLN A 473 5.29 20.42 17.79
C GLN A 473 4.74 21.10 16.53
N PHE A 474 3.42 21.26 16.48
CA PHE A 474 2.78 21.91 15.33
C PHE A 474 3.07 23.41 15.30
N ASP A 475 3.04 24.10 16.46
CA ASP A 475 3.36 25.51 16.56
C ASP A 475 4.82 25.80 16.21
N GLU A 476 5.76 24.99 16.69
CA GLU A 476 7.17 25.08 16.35
C GLU A 476 7.42 24.85 14.84
N ALA A 477 6.79 23.82 14.28
CA ALA A 477 6.89 23.54 12.86
C ALA A 477 6.33 24.67 11.98
N LEU A 478 5.22 25.28 12.41
CA LEU A 478 4.61 26.39 11.70
C LEU A 478 5.50 27.66 11.75
N ALA A 479 6.15 27.90 12.90
CA ALA A 479 7.12 28.98 13.00
C ALA A 479 8.33 28.77 12.06
N ARG A 480 8.85 27.54 11.96
CA ARG A 480 9.93 27.18 11.00
C ARG A 480 9.49 27.36 9.55
N LEU A 481 8.29 26.91 9.20
CA LEU A 481 7.73 27.11 7.85
C LEU A 481 7.65 28.60 7.49
N ILE A 482 7.10 29.43 8.38
CA ILE A 482 6.98 30.86 8.16
C ILE A 482 8.37 31.52 8.02
N ALA A 483 9.34 31.13 8.82
CA ALA A 483 10.72 31.63 8.73
C ALA A 483 11.36 31.24 7.39
N LEU A 484 11.17 30.00 6.94
CA LEU A 484 11.65 29.52 5.63
C LEU A 484 11.06 30.34 4.48
N LEU A 485 9.74 30.56 4.48
CA LEU A 485 9.07 31.37 3.45
C LEU A 485 9.60 32.83 3.43
N ARG A 486 9.74 33.46 4.59
CA ARG A 486 10.27 34.82 4.72
C ARG A 486 11.72 34.97 4.23
N SER A 487 12.59 34.02 4.65
CA SER A 487 13.99 34.02 4.22
C SER A 487 14.13 33.81 2.72
N THR A 488 13.26 33.03 2.12
CA THR A 488 13.22 32.82 0.65
C THR A 488 12.77 34.07 -0.11
N ALA A 489 11.82 34.81 0.42
CA ALA A 489 11.34 36.04 -0.21
C ALA A 489 12.36 37.20 -0.13
N GLN A 490 13.26 37.17 0.86
CA GLN A 490 14.29 38.23 1.06
C GLN A 490 15.56 38.01 0.23
N ARG A 491 15.84 36.78 -0.16
CA ARG A 491 16.98 36.45 -1.05
C ARG A 491 16.68 36.78 -2.50
#